data_57a336af6305884ada50360c3f0e184d
#
_entry.id   57a336af6305884ada50360c3f0e184d
#
_cell.length_a   1.000
_cell.length_b   1.000
_cell.length_c   1.000
_cell.angle_alpha   90.00
_cell.angle_beta   90.00
_cell.angle_gamma   90.00
#
_symmetry.space_group_name_H-M   'P 1'
#
loop_
_entity.id
_entity.type
_entity.pdbx_description
1 polymer ?
#
loop_
_entity_poly.entity_id
_entity_poly.type
_entity_poly.pdbx_seq_one_letter_code
_entity_poly.pdbx_strand_id
1 'polypeptide(L)'
;MKLNNVRFLSALTALALFGVSDLRAQSQNTVPANVAGGTVPANIAGGFAKFTPVFQISSLAKAANGAMTNTTATFPMPPIAGHPVVAVLALSPAIFPQGIFFFPIDPQSQPAKAGDFALEGGVSVSYPQDGIALSFTDFRVDILGNLFARITFNGQSIGGEIQLANASAARIGLSPDKTQFTIIETLRVSNIFAESINKIFGATVLTPNQQIANVDLVADVID
;
A
#
# COMPACT_ATOMS: atom_id res chain seq x y z
N MET A 1 2.14 -21.08 -35.01
CA MET A 1 2.06 -20.74 -33.60
C MET A 1 1.78 -19.24 -33.48
N LYS A 2 0.52 -18.86 -33.71
CA LYS A 2 0.01 -17.46 -33.66
C LYS A 2 -1.37 -17.57 -33.07
N LEU A 3 -1.52 -17.19 -31.80
CA LEU A 3 -2.84 -16.87 -31.19
C LEU A 3 -2.62 -16.74 -29.68
N ASN A 4 -2.31 -15.56 -29.21
CA ASN A 4 -2.61 -15.19 -27.80
C ASN A 4 -2.56 -13.66 -27.56
N ASN A 5 -2.17 -12.84 -28.58
CA ASN A 5 -2.02 -11.40 -28.37
C ASN A 5 -3.34 -10.58 -28.47
N VAL A 6 -4.47 -11.19 -28.80
CA VAL A 6 -5.72 -10.43 -29.05
C VAL A 6 -6.56 -10.26 -27.78
N ARG A 7 -6.37 -11.10 -26.76
CA ARG A 7 -7.18 -11.02 -25.54
C ARG A 7 -6.74 -9.94 -24.55
N PHE A 8 -5.49 -9.50 -24.62
CA PHE A 8 -4.97 -8.47 -23.71
C PHE A 8 -5.41 -7.05 -24.02
N LEU A 9 -5.67 -6.75 -25.30
CA LEU A 9 -6.06 -5.38 -25.70
C LEU A 9 -7.48 -5.00 -25.26
N SER A 10 -8.37 -5.98 -25.15
CA SER A 10 -9.77 -5.73 -24.76
C SER A 10 -9.97 -5.45 -23.26
N ALA A 11 -9.07 -5.92 -22.42
CA ALA A 11 -9.15 -5.65 -20.98
C ALA A 11 -8.71 -4.22 -20.63
N LEU A 12 -7.79 -3.66 -21.41
CA LEU A 12 -7.25 -2.31 -21.15
C LEU A 12 -8.27 -1.22 -21.48
N THR A 13 -9.09 -1.41 -22.52
CA THR A 13 -10.09 -0.41 -22.95
C THR A 13 -11.28 -0.32 -21.97
N ALA A 14 -11.56 -1.37 -21.21
CA ALA A 14 -12.66 -1.37 -20.25
C ALA A 14 -12.32 -0.69 -18.91
N LEU A 15 -11.03 -0.54 -18.57
CA LEU A 15 -10.62 0.10 -17.33
C LEU A 15 -10.71 1.65 -17.40
N ALA A 16 -10.61 2.22 -18.61
CA ALA A 16 -10.65 3.66 -18.82
C ALA A 16 -12.05 4.29 -18.75
N LEU A 17 -13.12 3.50 -18.68
CA LEU A 17 -14.51 3.97 -18.76
C LEU A 17 -15.26 4.09 -17.43
N PHE A 18 -14.62 3.79 -16.30
CA PHE A 18 -15.22 4.08 -15.00
C PHE A 18 -14.77 5.47 -14.55
N GLY A 19 -15.65 6.44 -14.77
CA GLY A 19 -15.47 7.82 -14.36
C GLY A 19 -15.08 7.92 -12.89
N VAL A 20 -13.93 8.55 -12.66
CA VAL A 20 -13.31 8.82 -11.36
C VAL A 20 -14.06 9.95 -10.63
N SER A 21 -15.31 10.25 -11.01
CA SER A 21 -15.99 11.45 -10.52
C SER A 21 -16.54 11.36 -9.10
N ASP A 22 -16.65 10.20 -8.48
CA ASP A 22 -17.35 10.08 -7.19
C ASP A 22 -16.50 9.65 -5.99
N LEU A 23 -15.20 9.37 -6.17
CA LEU A 23 -14.37 8.91 -5.04
C LEU A 23 -13.85 10.04 -4.13
N ARG A 24 -13.96 11.31 -4.56
CA ARG A 24 -13.60 12.47 -3.73
C ARG A 24 -14.67 12.89 -2.72
N ALA A 25 -15.90 12.39 -2.83
CA ALA A 25 -17.01 12.82 -1.99
C ALA A 25 -17.10 12.11 -0.62
N GLN A 26 -16.36 11.04 -0.39
CA GLN A 26 -16.41 10.31 0.90
C GLN A 26 -15.28 10.64 1.87
N SER A 27 -14.32 11.47 1.50
CA SER A 27 -13.19 11.85 2.38
C SER A 27 -13.42 13.13 3.19
N GLN A 28 -14.65 13.60 3.34
CA GLN A 28 -14.98 14.58 4.36
C GLN A 28 -15.45 13.91 5.66
N ASN A 29 -14.72 12.88 6.11
CA ASN A 29 -14.79 12.54 7.51
C ASN A 29 -14.06 13.65 8.28
N THR A 30 -14.82 14.47 8.97
CA THR A 30 -14.30 15.36 9.99
C THR A 30 -13.41 14.51 10.91
N VAL A 31 -12.12 14.77 10.84
CA VAL A 31 -11.11 14.16 11.72
C VAL A 31 -11.65 14.25 13.14
N PRO A 32 -11.86 13.13 13.87
CA PRO A 32 -12.29 13.23 15.25
C PRO A 32 -11.23 14.02 16.00
N ALA A 33 -11.63 15.10 16.63
CA ALA A 33 -10.73 16.01 17.35
C ALA A 33 -9.98 15.32 18.51
N ASN A 34 -10.34 14.09 18.86
CA ASN A 34 -9.73 13.29 19.91
C ASN A 34 -9.56 11.85 19.43
N VAL A 35 -8.35 11.49 19.10
CA VAL A 35 -7.89 10.11 19.03
C VAL A 35 -7.48 9.69 20.45
N ALA A 36 -7.72 8.46 20.86
CA ALA A 36 -7.59 7.98 22.23
C ALA A 36 -6.33 8.53 22.95
N GLY A 37 -6.51 9.55 23.78
CA GLY A 37 -5.47 10.15 24.62
C GLY A 37 -4.71 11.36 24.06
N GLY A 38 -5.09 11.94 22.91
CA GLY A 38 -4.40 13.12 22.38
C GLY A 38 -5.08 13.77 21.18
N THR A 39 -4.70 15.00 20.87
CA THR A 39 -5.07 15.69 19.63
C THR A 39 -4.20 15.16 18.47
N VAL A 40 -4.77 15.10 17.27
CA VAL A 40 -3.99 14.82 16.05
C VAL A 40 -2.93 15.91 15.86
N PRO A 41 -1.64 15.56 15.65
CA PRO A 41 -0.59 16.57 15.52
C PRO A 41 -0.82 17.45 14.29
N ALA A 42 -0.49 18.74 14.41
CA ALA A 42 -0.65 19.70 13.31
C ALA A 42 0.40 19.49 12.22
N ASN A 43 1.65 19.30 12.65
CA ASN A 43 2.80 19.16 11.74
C ASN A 43 3.69 18.00 12.17
N ILE A 44 4.42 17.46 11.21
CA ILE A 44 5.33 16.34 11.37
C ILE A 44 6.75 16.79 11.00
N ALA A 45 7.73 16.42 11.83
CA ALA A 45 9.15 16.62 11.53
C ALA A 45 9.73 15.50 10.65
N GLY A 46 9.07 14.34 10.63
CA GLY A 46 9.51 13.15 9.94
C GLY A 46 8.98 11.90 10.65
N GLY A 47 9.72 10.80 10.54
CA GLY A 47 9.37 9.53 11.12
C GLY A 47 9.39 8.40 10.09
N PHE A 48 8.77 7.30 10.43
CA PHE A 48 8.67 6.16 9.51
C PHE A 48 7.40 5.35 9.74
N ALA A 49 6.97 4.67 8.67
CA ALA A 49 5.96 3.63 8.73
C ALA A 49 6.62 2.29 8.41
N LYS A 50 6.54 1.34 9.34
CA LYS A 50 7.05 -0.01 9.20
C LYS A 50 5.90 -0.94 8.88
N PHE A 51 5.99 -1.63 7.74
CA PHE A 51 5.01 -2.62 7.30
C PHE A 51 5.62 -4.01 7.39
N THR A 52 5.05 -4.85 8.25
CA THR A 52 5.43 -6.25 8.40
C THR A 52 4.40 -7.12 7.67
N PRO A 53 4.72 -7.64 6.47
CA PRO A 53 3.82 -8.50 5.72
C PRO A 53 3.46 -9.75 6.50
N VAL A 54 2.19 -10.17 6.41
CA VAL A 54 1.72 -11.41 7.03
C VAL A 54 2.12 -12.62 6.19
N PHE A 55 2.22 -12.43 4.87
CA PHE A 55 2.57 -13.49 3.95
C PHE A 55 4.05 -13.50 3.65
N GLN A 56 4.66 -14.66 3.84
CA GLN A 56 6.03 -14.93 3.43
C GLN A 56 5.99 -15.94 2.29
N ILE A 57 6.64 -15.61 1.16
CA ILE A 57 6.84 -16.57 0.08
C ILE A 57 8.17 -17.27 0.35
N SER A 58 8.12 -18.55 0.59
CA SER A 58 9.31 -19.42 0.71
C SER A 58 9.81 -19.82 -0.68
N SER A 59 10.07 -18.89 -1.59
CA SER A 59 10.63 -19.21 -2.89
C SER A 59 11.91 -18.43 -3.14
N LEU A 60 12.95 -19.12 -3.53
CA LEU A 60 14.22 -18.56 -4.00
C LEU A 60 13.98 -17.78 -5.30
N ALA A 61 13.67 -16.49 -5.17
CA ALA A 61 13.69 -15.59 -6.31
C ALA A 61 15.13 -15.16 -6.56
N LYS A 62 15.70 -15.59 -7.66
CA LYS A 62 17.00 -15.13 -8.15
C LYS A 62 16.79 -13.73 -8.71
N ALA A 63 17.33 -12.71 -8.04
CA ALA A 63 17.28 -11.35 -8.55
C ALA A 63 17.96 -11.26 -9.93
N ALA A 64 17.43 -10.43 -10.82
CA ALA A 64 17.92 -10.23 -12.18
C ALA A 64 19.40 -9.80 -12.25
N ASN A 65 20.01 -9.40 -11.14
CA ASN A 65 21.42 -8.95 -11.03
C ASN A 65 22.31 -9.94 -10.24
N GLY A 66 21.92 -11.20 -10.09
CA GLY A 66 22.75 -12.21 -9.43
C GLY A 66 22.78 -12.16 -7.90
N ALA A 67 22.17 -11.18 -7.27
CA ALA A 67 21.98 -11.16 -5.83
C ALA A 67 20.81 -12.08 -5.47
N MET A 68 21.08 -13.11 -4.68
CA MET A 68 20.03 -13.96 -4.11
C MET A 68 19.37 -13.18 -2.98
N THR A 69 18.25 -12.56 -3.26
CA THR A 69 17.37 -12.05 -2.21
C THR A 69 16.41 -13.17 -1.84
N ASN A 70 16.59 -13.76 -0.68
CA ASN A 70 15.55 -14.56 -0.02
C ASN A 70 14.40 -13.63 0.38
N THR A 71 13.68 -13.11 -0.60
CA THR A 71 12.55 -12.24 -0.34
C THR A 71 11.35 -13.14 -0.12
N THR A 72 11.08 -13.42 1.14
CA THR A 72 9.98 -14.29 1.54
C THR A 72 8.70 -13.51 1.85
N ALA A 73 8.74 -12.19 1.84
CA ALA A 73 7.61 -11.36 2.23
C ALA A 73 7.07 -10.55 1.05
N THR A 74 5.75 -10.47 0.94
CA THR A 74 5.07 -9.68 -0.09
C THR A 74 4.13 -8.67 0.52
N PHE A 75 4.20 -7.43 0.02
CA PHE A 75 3.33 -6.33 0.38
C PHE A 75 3.25 -5.36 -0.82
N PRO A 76 2.12 -4.78 -1.14
CA PRO A 76 0.78 -4.99 -0.56
C PRO A 76 0.05 -6.21 -1.14
N MET A 77 0.69 -6.98 -2.03
CA MET A 77 0.10 -8.13 -2.71
C MET A 77 0.39 -9.42 -1.94
N PRO A 78 -0.61 -10.17 -1.49
CA PRO A 78 -0.41 -11.52 -0.97
C PRO A 78 0.01 -12.49 -2.08
N PRO A 79 0.53 -13.68 -1.73
CA PRO A 79 0.78 -14.74 -2.69
C PRO A 79 -0.50 -15.14 -3.43
N ILE A 80 -0.41 -15.25 -4.75
CA ILE A 80 -1.52 -15.64 -5.61
C ILE A 80 -1.26 -17.05 -6.13
N ALA A 81 -2.18 -17.97 -5.85
CA ALA A 81 -2.05 -19.36 -6.31
C ALA A 81 -2.02 -19.43 -7.85
N GLY A 82 -1.02 -20.11 -8.40
CA GLY A 82 -0.82 -20.21 -9.84
C GLY A 82 -0.11 -19.01 -10.49
N HIS A 83 0.16 -17.93 -9.74
CA HIS A 83 0.79 -16.70 -10.21
C HIS A 83 2.02 -16.39 -9.34
N PRO A 84 3.17 -16.99 -9.60
CA PRO A 84 4.35 -16.80 -8.77
C PRO A 84 4.89 -15.36 -8.88
N VAL A 85 5.11 -14.73 -7.74
CA VAL A 85 5.84 -13.46 -7.66
C VAL A 85 7.32 -13.76 -7.86
N VAL A 86 7.97 -13.05 -8.76
CA VAL A 86 9.40 -13.23 -9.04
C VAL A 86 10.25 -12.13 -8.43
N ALA A 87 9.71 -10.92 -8.29
CA ALA A 87 10.42 -9.83 -7.68
C ALA A 87 9.48 -8.90 -6.90
N VAL A 88 9.93 -8.53 -5.71
CA VAL A 88 9.36 -7.44 -4.92
C VAL A 88 10.48 -6.45 -4.65
N LEU A 89 10.30 -5.20 -5.03
CA LEU A 89 11.30 -4.14 -4.90
C LEU A 89 10.71 -2.97 -4.12
N ALA A 90 11.44 -2.50 -3.12
CA ALA A 90 11.17 -1.20 -2.54
C ALA A 90 11.69 -0.11 -3.50
N LEU A 91 10.87 0.91 -3.73
CA LEU A 91 11.21 2.07 -4.54
C LEU A 91 11.71 3.17 -3.60
N SER A 92 12.91 3.71 -3.89
CA SER A 92 13.54 4.74 -3.06
C SER A 92 12.60 5.93 -2.80
N PRO A 93 12.60 6.51 -1.60
CA PRO A 93 13.50 6.23 -0.47
C PRO A 93 13.06 5.07 0.44
N ALA A 94 11.97 4.36 0.16
CA ALA A 94 11.58 3.18 0.91
C ALA A 94 12.67 2.09 0.87
N ILE A 95 12.81 1.33 1.95
CA ILE A 95 13.76 0.23 2.06
C ILE A 95 13.05 -1.06 2.50
N PHE A 96 13.68 -2.21 2.19
CA PHE A 96 13.09 -3.53 2.44
C PHE A 96 14.07 -4.51 3.10
N PRO A 97 14.60 -4.20 4.28
CA PRO A 97 15.50 -5.11 4.99
C PRO A 97 14.73 -6.31 5.55
N GLN A 98 15.26 -7.52 5.34
CA GLN A 98 14.76 -8.77 5.96
C GLN A 98 13.25 -9.02 5.78
N GLY A 99 12.66 -8.56 4.67
CA GLY A 99 11.24 -8.78 4.41
C GLY A 99 10.28 -7.79 5.09
N ILE A 100 10.79 -6.71 5.66
CA ILE A 100 10.02 -5.65 6.30
C ILE A 100 10.19 -4.37 5.48
N PHE A 101 9.09 -3.71 5.14
CA PHE A 101 9.14 -2.43 4.44
C PHE A 101 9.18 -1.27 5.42
N PHE A 102 10.07 -0.33 5.17
CA PHE A 102 10.15 0.94 5.89
C PHE A 102 9.96 2.08 4.90
N PHE A 103 8.98 2.91 5.16
CA PHE A 103 8.68 4.10 4.38
C PHE A 103 8.94 5.33 5.26
N PRO A 104 9.82 6.25 4.85
CA PRO A 104 9.91 7.55 5.51
C PRO A 104 8.57 8.27 5.45
N ILE A 105 8.23 9.01 6.49
CA ILE A 105 7.08 9.91 6.50
C ILE A 105 7.56 11.26 5.94
N ASP A 106 6.82 11.79 4.97
CA ASP A 106 7.06 13.12 4.44
C ASP A 106 6.96 14.16 5.58
N PRO A 107 8.04 14.90 5.88
CA PRO A 107 8.04 15.93 6.92
C PRO A 107 7.10 17.10 6.62
N GLN A 108 6.54 17.18 5.42
CA GLN A 108 5.51 18.17 5.08
C GLN A 108 4.09 17.67 5.35
N SER A 109 3.93 16.45 5.85
CA SER A 109 2.64 15.92 6.26
C SER A 109 1.99 16.79 7.34
N GLN A 110 0.71 17.09 7.16
CA GLN A 110 -0.10 17.88 8.09
C GLN A 110 -1.36 17.09 8.51
N PRO A 111 -1.22 16.06 9.36
CA PRO A 111 -2.31 15.14 9.66
C PRO A 111 -3.57 15.83 10.20
N ALA A 112 -3.42 16.84 11.06
CA ALA A 112 -4.57 17.59 11.60
C ALA A 112 -5.35 18.37 10.53
N LYS A 113 -4.69 18.74 9.43
CA LYS A 113 -5.29 19.52 8.34
C LYS A 113 -5.70 18.65 7.16
N ALA A 114 -4.85 17.72 6.76
CA ALA A 114 -5.08 16.81 5.64
C ALA A 114 -5.71 15.49 6.07
N GLY A 115 -5.64 15.13 7.35
CA GLY A 115 -6.13 13.86 7.88
C GLY A 115 -5.25 12.66 7.55
N ASP A 116 -3.99 12.87 7.12
CA ASP A 116 -3.12 11.79 6.68
C ASP A 116 -1.63 12.02 6.88
N PHE A 117 -0.88 10.90 6.81
CA PHE A 117 0.57 10.83 6.77
C PHE A 117 0.99 10.37 5.37
N ALA A 118 1.60 11.24 4.58
CA ALA A 118 2.18 10.88 3.31
C ALA A 118 3.48 10.09 3.53
N LEU A 119 3.65 8.98 2.80
CA LEU A 119 4.82 8.12 2.89
C LEU A 119 5.63 8.22 1.60
N GLU A 120 6.95 8.35 1.74
CA GLU A 120 7.85 8.46 0.60
C GLU A 120 8.27 7.09 0.07
N GLY A 121 8.38 6.99 -1.26
CA GLY A 121 8.79 5.78 -1.95
C GLY A 121 7.62 4.93 -2.42
N GLY A 122 7.85 3.62 -2.54
CA GLY A 122 6.85 2.73 -3.09
C GLY A 122 7.27 1.26 -3.07
N VAL A 123 6.45 0.42 -3.70
CA VAL A 123 6.71 -1.01 -3.90
C VAL A 123 6.39 -1.39 -5.34
N SER A 124 7.26 -2.19 -5.95
CA SER A 124 6.98 -2.84 -7.24
C SER A 124 6.93 -4.35 -7.07
N VAL A 125 5.93 -4.98 -7.68
CA VAL A 125 5.71 -6.43 -7.65
C VAL A 125 5.58 -6.94 -9.07
N SER A 126 6.35 -7.97 -9.43
CA SER A 126 6.37 -8.52 -10.78
C SER A 126 5.93 -9.98 -10.83
N TYR A 127 5.06 -10.28 -11.78
CA TYR A 127 4.55 -11.61 -12.15
C TYR A 127 4.92 -11.89 -13.61
N PRO A 128 6.17 -12.29 -13.91
CA PRO A 128 6.64 -12.39 -15.30
C PRO A 128 5.93 -13.44 -16.13
N GLN A 129 5.44 -14.53 -15.51
CA GLN A 129 4.69 -15.56 -16.22
C GLN A 129 3.36 -15.05 -16.78
N ASP A 130 2.80 -14.02 -16.13
CA ASP A 130 1.55 -13.38 -16.52
C ASP A 130 1.79 -12.12 -17.35
N GLY A 131 3.04 -11.65 -17.47
CA GLY A 131 3.37 -10.38 -18.09
C GLY A 131 2.87 -9.18 -17.28
N ILE A 132 2.72 -9.32 -15.96
CA ILE A 132 2.16 -8.32 -15.06
C ILE A 132 3.27 -7.71 -14.20
N ALA A 133 3.35 -6.39 -14.21
CA ALA A 133 4.12 -5.59 -13.27
C ALA A 133 3.20 -4.55 -12.63
N LEU A 134 3.14 -4.56 -11.30
CA LEU A 134 2.37 -3.61 -10.50
C LEU A 134 3.35 -2.73 -9.72
N SER A 135 3.14 -1.42 -9.73
CA SER A 135 3.83 -0.52 -8.82
C SER A 135 2.82 0.25 -7.99
N PHE A 136 3.14 0.39 -6.72
CA PHE A 136 2.38 1.08 -5.70
C PHE A 136 3.22 2.26 -5.21
N THR A 137 2.74 3.47 -5.40
CA THR A 137 3.41 4.71 -5.03
C THR A 137 2.46 5.66 -4.32
N ASP A 138 2.99 6.78 -3.85
CA ASP A 138 2.21 7.81 -3.16
C ASP A 138 1.37 7.20 -2.01
N PHE A 139 2.02 6.35 -1.20
CA PHE A 139 1.38 5.77 -0.04
C PHE A 139 0.95 6.84 0.95
N ARG A 140 -0.22 6.66 1.51
CA ARG A 140 -0.79 7.53 2.51
C ARG A 140 -1.52 6.70 3.56
N VAL A 141 -1.27 6.99 4.82
CA VAL A 141 -2.01 6.42 5.95
C VAL A 141 -2.88 7.53 6.53
N ASP A 142 -4.19 7.32 6.60
CA ASP A 142 -5.07 8.28 7.26
C ASP A 142 -5.01 8.16 8.78
N ILE A 143 -5.58 9.09 9.51
CA ILE A 143 -5.57 9.09 10.97
C ILE A 143 -6.36 7.94 11.60
N LEU A 144 -7.14 7.20 10.82
CA LEU A 144 -7.83 5.98 11.26
C LEU A 144 -7.02 4.73 10.96
N GLY A 145 -5.87 4.90 10.27
CA GLY A 145 -4.96 3.85 9.89
C GLY A 145 -5.25 3.22 8.52
N ASN A 146 -6.23 3.68 7.75
CA ASN A 146 -6.46 3.13 6.43
C ASN A 146 -5.32 3.49 5.48
N LEU A 147 -4.92 2.52 4.64
CA LEU A 147 -3.84 2.67 3.68
C LEU A 147 -4.37 2.95 2.28
N PHE A 148 -3.78 3.96 1.64
CA PHE A 148 -4.07 4.37 0.26
C PHE A 148 -2.79 4.37 -0.56
N ALA A 149 -2.91 4.19 -1.88
CA ALA A 149 -1.80 4.37 -2.82
C ALA A 149 -2.31 4.61 -4.24
N ARG A 150 -1.41 5.05 -5.11
CA ARG A 150 -1.58 4.97 -6.56
C ARG A 150 -1.03 3.68 -7.08
N ILE A 151 -1.72 3.08 -8.05
CA ILE A 151 -1.31 1.83 -8.66
C ILE A 151 -1.01 2.08 -10.14
N THR A 152 0.11 1.56 -10.61
CA THR A 152 0.40 1.43 -12.03
C THR A 152 0.44 -0.05 -12.42
N PHE A 153 -0.06 -0.36 -13.60
CA PHE A 153 -0.03 -1.66 -14.22
C PHE A 153 0.78 -1.57 -15.51
N ASN A 154 1.88 -2.31 -15.59
CA ASN A 154 2.81 -2.27 -16.71
C ASN A 154 3.21 -0.82 -17.09
N GLY A 155 3.47 0.02 -16.08
CA GLY A 155 3.86 1.42 -16.26
C GLY A 155 2.72 2.40 -16.54
N GLN A 156 1.48 1.93 -16.64
CA GLN A 156 0.32 2.79 -16.85
C GLN A 156 -0.51 2.93 -15.58
N SER A 157 -0.91 4.14 -15.22
CA SER A 157 -1.78 4.38 -14.08
C SER A 157 -3.15 3.75 -14.31
N ILE A 158 -3.66 3.02 -13.32
CA ILE A 158 -4.98 2.37 -13.38
C ILE A 158 -6.07 3.19 -12.69
N GLY A 159 -5.89 4.47 -12.56
CA GLY A 159 -6.83 5.39 -11.93
C GLY A 159 -6.16 6.39 -11.01
N GLY A 160 -6.94 6.98 -10.11
CA GLY A 160 -6.45 7.85 -9.06
C GLY A 160 -5.87 7.07 -7.88
N GLU A 161 -5.88 7.69 -6.71
CA GLU A 161 -5.58 7.03 -5.45
C GLU A 161 -6.65 6.00 -5.12
N ILE A 162 -6.23 4.82 -4.66
CA ILE A 162 -7.11 3.70 -4.29
C ILE A 162 -6.83 3.34 -2.83
N GLN A 163 -7.89 3.11 -2.07
CA GLN A 163 -7.76 2.52 -0.74
C GLN A 163 -7.34 1.06 -0.87
N LEU A 164 -6.11 0.74 -0.47
CA LEU A 164 -5.58 -0.63 -0.52
C LEU A 164 -6.09 -1.47 0.64
N ALA A 165 -6.13 -0.88 1.83
CA ALA A 165 -6.48 -1.61 3.03
C ALA A 165 -7.26 -0.77 4.03
N ASN A 166 -8.09 -1.47 4.80
CA ASN A 166 -8.74 -0.94 5.99
C ASN A 166 -7.92 -1.29 7.22
N ALA A 167 -7.83 -0.34 8.15
CA ALA A 167 -7.32 -0.60 9.48
C ALA A 167 -8.24 -1.55 10.24
N SER A 168 -7.65 -2.47 10.98
CA SER A 168 -8.35 -3.34 11.91
C SER A 168 -7.59 -3.33 13.23
N ALA A 169 -8.31 -3.10 14.35
CA ALA A 169 -7.73 -3.03 15.69
C ALA A 169 -6.64 -1.95 15.86
N ALA A 170 -6.83 -0.79 15.23
CA ALA A 170 -5.89 0.33 15.33
C ALA A 170 -5.77 0.82 16.77
N ARG A 171 -4.51 1.02 17.19
CA ARG A 171 -4.16 1.76 18.41
C ARG A 171 -3.48 3.03 17.98
N ILE A 172 -4.05 4.14 18.36
CA ILE A 172 -3.63 5.47 17.93
C ILE A 172 -3.36 6.29 19.17
N GLY A 173 -2.23 6.96 19.24
CA GLY A 173 -1.88 7.74 20.41
C GLY A 173 -0.74 8.71 20.20
N LEU A 174 -0.65 9.66 21.13
CA LEU A 174 0.45 10.59 21.27
C LEU A 174 1.28 10.18 22.49
N SER A 175 2.60 10.24 22.39
CA SER A 175 3.50 9.98 23.52
C SER A 175 3.23 10.95 24.68
N PRO A 176 3.54 10.59 25.95
CA PRO A 176 3.30 11.47 27.09
C PRO A 176 4.00 12.82 26.99
N ASP A 177 5.17 12.87 26.38
CA ASP A 177 5.95 14.10 26.12
C ASP A 177 5.50 14.84 24.85
N LYS A 178 4.49 14.31 24.14
CA LYS A 178 3.92 14.86 22.90
C LYS A 178 4.90 14.97 21.73
N THR A 179 6.03 14.29 21.78
CA THR A 179 7.06 14.34 20.72
C THR A 179 6.81 13.33 19.62
N GLN A 180 6.00 12.28 19.88
CA GLN A 180 5.73 11.22 18.90
C GLN A 180 4.25 10.88 18.84
N PHE A 181 3.75 10.73 17.62
CA PHE A 181 2.44 10.18 17.32
C PHE A 181 2.59 8.78 16.73
N THR A 182 1.78 7.84 17.18
CA THR A 182 1.87 6.44 16.77
C THR A 182 0.54 5.90 16.27
N ILE A 183 0.60 5.07 15.21
CA ILE A 183 -0.50 4.23 14.74
C ILE A 183 0.03 2.80 14.68
N ILE A 184 -0.56 1.90 15.46
CA ILE A 184 -0.25 0.46 15.42
C ILE A 184 -1.51 -0.26 15.01
N GLU A 185 -1.45 -1.02 13.92
CA GLU A 185 -2.64 -1.59 13.32
C GLU A 185 -2.39 -2.86 12.52
N THR A 186 -3.46 -3.53 12.19
CA THR A 186 -3.50 -4.63 11.23
C THR A 186 -4.24 -4.17 9.97
N LEU A 187 -3.61 -4.29 8.82
CA LEU A 187 -4.19 -3.94 7.53
C LEU A 187 -4.90 -5.14 6.89
N ARG A 188 -6.10 -4.89 6.42
CA ARG A 188 -6.92 -5.86 5.68
C ARG A 188 -7.31 -5.30 4.31
N VAL A 189 -7.23 -6.15 3.29
CA VAL A 189 -7.60 -5.83 1.91
C VAL A 189 -8.95 -5.12 1.85
N SER A 190 -9.01 -3.96 1.21
CA SER A 190 -10.27 -3.27 0.94
C SER A 190 -11.05 -3.93 -0.19
N ASN A 191 -12.36 -3.68 -0.28
CA ASN A 191 -13.19 -4.17 -1.39
C ASN A 191 -12.68 -3.62 -2.73
N ILE A 192 -12.40 -2.32 -2.80
CA ILE A 192 -11.97 -1.63 -4.01
C ILE A 192 -10.66 -2.19 -4.53
N PHE A 193 -9.70 -2.44 -3.64
CA PHE A 193 -8.41 -3.02 -4.01
C PHE A 193 -8.58 -4.46 -4.53
N ALA A 194 -9.35 -5.30 -3.82
CA ALA A 194 -9.64 -6.65 -4.26
C ALA A 194 -10.26 -6.68 -5.66
N GLU A 195 -11.30 -5.86 -5.90
CA GLU A 195 -11.97 -5.76 -7.19
C GLU A 195 -11.00 -5.31 -8.31
N SER A 196 -10.17 -4.30 -8.03
CA SER A 196 -9.21 -3.77 -9.00
C SER A 196 -8.19 -4.82 -9.43
N ILE A 197 -7.61 -5.54 -8.47
CA ILE A 197 -6.62 -6.58 -8.73
C ILE A 197 -7.25 -7.79 -9.41
N ASN A 198 -8.39 -8.25 -8.92
CA ASN A 198 -9.12 -9.37 -9.53
C ASN A 198 -9.45 -9.12 -11.00
N LYS A 199 -9.77 -7.88 -11.34
CA LYS A 199 -10.00 -7.47 -12.73
C LYS A 199 -8.73 -7.52 -13.57
N ILE A 200 -7.59 -7.12 -13.04
CA ILE A 200 -6.28 -7.19 -13.73
C ILE A 200 -5.93 -8.65 -14.04
N PHE A 201 -6.11 -9.56 -13.10
CA PHE A 201 -5.81 -10.97 -13.28
C PHE A 201 -6.90 -11.75 -14.02
N GLY A 202 -8.09 -11.18 -14.20
CA GLY A 202 -9.23 -11.85 -14.79
C GLY A 202 -9.75 -13.04 -13.95
N ALA A 203 -9.41 -13.08 -12.67
CA ALA A 203 -9.74 -14.14 -11.73
C ALA A 203 -9.84 -13.57 -10.29
N THR A 204 -10.51 -14.29 -9.39
CA THR A 204 -10.56 -13.92 -7.97
C THR A 204 -9.24 -14.34 -7.31
N VAL A 205 -8.29 -13.41 -7.21
CA VAL A 205 -6.96 -13.61 -6.62
C VAL A 205 -6.79 -12.91 -5.27
N LEU A 206 -7.59 -11.87 -5.01
CA LEU A 206 -7.68 -11.19 -3.71
C LEU A 206 -9.08 -11.32 -3.14
N THR A 207 -9.14 -11.56 -1.83
CA THR A 207 -10.39 -11.58 -1.08
C THR A 207 -10.45 -10.37 -0.15
N PRO A 208 -11.55 -9.60 -0.14
CA PRO A 208 -11.76 -8.54 0.85
C PRO A 208 -11.59 -9.04 2.29
N ASN A 209 -11.11 -8.16 3.16
CA ASN A 209 -10.81 -8.44 4.57
C ASN A 209 -9.67 -9.44 4.84
N GLN A 210 -8.98 -9.94 3.81
CA GLN A 210 -7.76 -10.72 3.99
C GLN A 210 -6.69 -9.83 4.64
N GLN A 211 -6.06 -10.31 5.71
CA GLN A 211 -4.96 -9.59 6.34
C GLN A 211 -3.74 -9.58 5.42
N ILE A 212 -3.09 -8.43 5.25
CA ILE A 212 -1.90 -8.28 4.38
C ILE A 212 -0.65 -7.84 5.13
N ALA A 213 -0.78 -7.01 6.17
CA ALA A 213 0.36 -6.54 6.96
C ALA A 213 -0.05 -6.13 8.37
N ASN A 214 0.94 -6.05 9.26
CA ASN A 214 0.88 -5.24 10.47
C ASN A 214 1.70 -3.97 10.24
N VAL A 215 1.23 -2.85 10.78
CA VAL A 215 1.85 -1.54 10.63
C VAL A 215 2.18 -0.94 11.99
N ASP A 216 3.40 -0.42 12.07
CA ASP A 216 3.86 0.47 13.14
C ASP A 216 4.26 1.80 12.47
N LEU A 217 3.43 2.82 12.56
CA LEU A 217 3.75 4.17 12.13
C LEU A 217 4.18 4.99 13.35
N VAL A 218 5.33 5.62 13.26
CA VAL A 218 5.88 6.53 14.28
C VAL A 218 6.23 7.84 13.59
N ALA A 219 5.54 8.89 13.94
CA ALA A 219 5.76 10.23 13.42
C ALA A 219 6.30 11.15 14.51
N ASP A 220 7.39 11.85 14.22
CA ASP A 220 7.95 12.87 15.09
C ASP A 220 7.14 14.16 14.92
N VAL A 221 6.65 14.72 16.03
CA VAL A 221 5.74 15.85 16.06
C VAL A 221 6.52 17.15 16.27
N ILE A 222 6.11 18.19 15.57
CA ILE A 222 6.59 19.56 15.78
C ILE A 222 5.48 20.34 16.51
N ASP A 223 5.83 20.98 17.62
CA ASP A 223 4.96 21.94 18.34
C ASP A 223 4.74 23.23 17.53
#